data_17cf2f737783b61bc186f1cd34271307
#
_entry.id   17cf2f737783b61bc186f1cd34271307
#
_cell.length_a   1.000
_cell.length_b   1.000
_cell.length_c   1.000
_cell.angle_alpha   90.00
_cell.angle_beta   90.00
_cell.angle_gamma   90.00
#
_symmetry.space_group_name_H-M   'P 1'
#
loop_
_entity.id
_entity.type
_entity.pdbx_description
1 polymer ?
#
loop_
_entity_poly.entity_id
_entity_poly.type
_entity_poly.pdbx_seq_one_letter_code
_entity_poly.pdbx_strand_id
1 'polypeptide(L)'
;MEPKVIQLDIRKIPLTEFMKALGQEHPVAADGNLRIYNAPYSANPEPTMVINTETNLWRDTKSGSYGGIYDLAYEMTGSCNMSELNQYIAGEMSAFKKAEVRLEQEQQPKRGMRL
;
A
#
# COMPACT_ATOMS: atom_id res chain seq x y z
N MET A 1 22.45 -5.24 -17.71
CA MET A 1 22.42 -5.24 -16.84
C MET A 1 21.59 -5.90 -16.26
N GLU A 2 21.78 -6.24 -15.70
CA GLU A 2 21.08 -6.83 -15.12
C GLU A 2 20.30 -6.27 -14.43
N PRO A 3 19.51 -6.47 -14.44
CA PRO A 3 18.63 -5.83 -13.81
C PRO A 3 18.78 -5.97 -12.54
N LYS A 4 18.86 -5.44 -12.09
CA LYS A 4 18.97 -5.50 -11.04
C LYS A 4 17.97 -5.99 -10.41
N VAL A 5 18.08 -6.75 -9.79
CA VAL A 5 17.14 -7.23 -9.05
C VAL A 5 16.87 -6.31 -8.07
N ILE A 6 15.79 -5.74 -8.08
CA ILE A 6 15.43 -4.90 -7.11
C ILE A 6 14.98 -5.67 -5.99
N GLN A 7 15.65 -5.64 -4.94
CA GLN A 7 15.23 -6.28 -3.80
C GLN A 7 14.29 -5.40 -3.15
N LEU A 8 13.04 -5.67 -3.19
CA LEU A 8 12.01 -4.91 -2.51
C LEU A 8 12.11 -5.24 -1.04
N ASP A 9 12.52 -4.27 -0.24
CA ASP A 9 12.54 -4.49 1.20
C ASP A 9 11.14 -4.18 1.70
N ILE A 10 10.35 -5.22 1.86
CA ILE A 10 8.94 -5.08 2.14
C ILE A 10 8.69 -4.34 3.44
N ARG A 11 9.54 -4.59 4.44
CA ARG A 11 9.34 -3.93 5.73
C ARG A 11 9.57 -2.45 5.69
N LYS A 12 10.25 -1.95 4.66
CA LYS A 12 10.50 -0.53 4.52
C LYS A 12 9.49 0.19 3.67
N ILE A 13 8.55 -0.53 3.09
CA ILE A 13 7.52 0.11 2.30
C ILE A 13 6.64 0.94 3.24
N PRO A 14 6.48 2.24 2.97
CA PRO A 14 5.57 3.03 3.80
C PRO A 14 4.16 2.48 3.69
N LEU A 15 3.50 2.35 4.82
CA LEU A 15 2.13 1.84 4.80
C LEU A 15 1.21 2.71 3.98
N THR A 16 1.47 4.02 3.94
CA THR A 16 0.65 4.91 3.13
C THR A 16 0.78 4.59 1.65
N GLU A 17 1.96 4.14 1.20
CA GLU A 17 2.12 3.72 -0.19
C GLU A 17 1.39 2.41 -0.46
N PHE A 18 1.46 1.50 0.50
CA PHE A 18 0.76 0.23 0.34
C PHE A 18 -0.75 0.48 0.34
N MET A 19 -1.23 1.43 1.13
CA MET A 19 -2.65 1.78 1.11
C MET A 19 -3.07 2.30 -0.26
N LYS A 20 -2.22 3.07 -0.92
CA LYS A 20 -2.53 3.51 -2.28
C LYS A 20 -2.65 2.33 -3.22
N ALA A 21 -1.75 1.36 -3.07
CA ALA A 21 -1.80 0.15 -3.89
C ALA A 21 -3.08 -0.62 -3.65
N LEU A 22 -3.61 -0.55 -2.44
CA LEU A 22 -4.85 -1.23 -2.10
C LEU A 22 -6.10 -0.42 -2.47
N GLY A 23 -5.91 0.72 -3.10
CA GLY A 23 -7.04 1.53 -3.53
C GLY A 23 -7.39 2.68 -2.62
N GLN A 24 -6.66 2.85 -1.52
CA GLN A 24 -6.91 3.94 -0.58
C GLN A 24 -5.93 5.06 -0.88
N GLU A 25 -6.27 5.90 -1.84
CA GLU A 25 -5.33 6.90 -2.30
C GLU A 25 -5.04 7.97 -1.26
N HIS A 26 -6.07 8.36 -0.52
CA HIS A 26 -5.93 9.44 0.44
C HIS A 26 -6.53 9.02 1.77
N PRO A 27 -5.94 9.45 2.89
CA PRO A 27 -6.56 9.18 4.17
C PRO A 27 -7.83 9.98 4.33
N VAL A 28 -8.73 9.48 5.15
CA VAL A 28 -9.95 10.18 5.47
C VAL A 28 -9.64 11.41 6.31
N ALA A 29 -8.61 11.33 7.13
CA ALA A 29 -8.19 12.42 8.00
C ALA A 29 -6.71 12.26 8.32
N ALA A 30 -6.11 13.35 8.75
CA ALA A 30 -4.70 13.35 9.12
C ALA A 30 -4.51 14.25 10.33
N ASP A 31 -3.62 13.83 11.23
CA ASP A 31 -3.34 14.59 12.44
C ASP A 31 -1.88 14.31 12.81
N GLY A 32 -1.00 15.27 12.55
CA GLY A 32 0.42 15.08 12.81
C GLY A 32 0.94 13.91 12.01
N ASN A 33 1.49 12.94 12.70
CA ASN A 33 2.02 11.74 12.05
C ASN A 33 0.98 10.66 11.84
N LEU A 34 -0.28 10.93 12.17
CA LEU A 34 -1.33 9.93 12.06
C LEU A 34 -2.14 10.13 10.81
N ARG A 35 -2.48 9.02 10.17
CA ARG A 35 -3.35 9.03 8.99
C ARG A 35 -4.46 8.04 9.25
N ILE A 36 -5.69 8.49 9.08
CA ILE A 36 -6.86 7.66 9.36
C ILE A 36 -7.45 7.22 8.03
N TYR A 37 -7.65 5.91 7.89
CA TYR A 37 -8.16 5.33 6.67
C TYR A 37 -9.38 4.48 6.96
N ASN A 38 -10.18 4.27 5.92
CA ASN A 38 -11.15 3.19 5.98
C ASN A 38 -10.39 1.88 5.93
N ALA A 39 -10.82 0.91 6.75
CA ALA A 39 -10.13 -0.38 6.82
C ALA A 39 -10.36 -1.14 5.51
N PRO A 40 -9.30 -1.39 4.73
CA PRO A 40 -9.46 -2.00 3.41
C PRO A 40 -9.83 -3.47 3.48
N TYR A 41 -9.63 -4.10 4.62
CA TYR A 41 -9.95 -5.52 4.78
C TYR A 41 -11.37 -5.76 5.30
N SER A 42 -12.12 -4.69 5.54
CA SER A 42 -13.45 -4.82 6.13
C SER A 42 -14.50 -4.84 5.04
N ALA A 43 -15.50 -5.69 5.21
CA ALA A 43 -16.63 -5.72 4.28
C ALA A 43 -17.42 -4.42 4.36
N ASN A 44 -17.44 -3.80 5.54
CA ASN A 44 -18.10 -2.51 5.72
C ASN A 44 -17.06 -1.52 6.20
N PRO A 45 -16.29 -0.93 5.26
CA PRO A 45 -15.18 -0.09 5.65
C PRO A 45 -15.62 1.10 6.48
N GLU A 46 -14.89 1.33 7.55
CA GLU A 46 -15.12 2.47 8.43
C GLU A 46 -13.77 3.09 8.72
N PRO A 47 -13.74 4.38 9.08
CA PRO A 47 -12.46 5.06 9.31
C PRO A 47 -11.87 4.70 10.67
N THR A 48 -11.51 3.45 10.84
CA THR A 48 -10.99 2.94 12.10
C THR A 48 -9.53 2.59 12.06
N MET A 49 -8.91 2.60 10.88
CA MET A 49 -7.52 2.21 10.73
C MET A 49 -6.62 3.43 10.81
N VAL A 50 -5.73 3.44 11.80
CA VAL A 50 -4.84 4.58 12.02
C VAL A 50 -3.41 4.14 11.73
N ILE A 51 -2.75 4.87 10.84
CA ILE A 51 -1.36 4.60 10.50
C ILE A 51 -0.50 5.70 11.10
N ASN A 52 0.58 5.29 11.78
CA ASN A 52 1.57 6.23 12.28
C ASN A 52 2.70 6.26 11.28
N THR A 53 2.87 7.39 10.59
CA THR A 53 3.87 7.49 9.53
C THR A 53 5.30 7.47 10.06
N GLU A 54 5.48 7.81 11.32
CA GLU A 54 6.82 7.82 11.90
C GLU A 54 7.29 6.41 12.21
N THR A 55 6.41 5.59 12.78
CA THR A 55 6.78 4.22 13.13
C THR A 55 6.48 3.22 12.03
N ASN A 56 5.67 3.64 11.05
CA ASN A 56 5.21 2.79 9.96
C ASN A 56 4.44 1.58 10.49
N LEU A 57 3.61 1.82 11.48
CA LEU A 57 2.75 0.81 12.07
C LEU A 57 1.31 1.28 12.01
N TRP A 58 0.38 0.33 12.09
CA TRP A 58 -1.04 0.65 12.02
C TRP A 58 -1.80 0.01 13.17
N ARG A 59 -2.98 0.52 13.40
CA ARG A 59 -3.86 -0.02 14.42
C ARG A 59 -5.30 0.20 13.99
N ASP A 60 -6.14 -0.79 14.23
CA ASP A 60 -7.58 -0.67 13.96
C ASP A 60 -8.26 -0.45 15.30
N THR A 61 -8.88 0.70 15.46
CA THR A 61 -9.48 1.07 16.74
C THR A 61 -10.74 0.28 17.04
N LYS A 62 -11.34 -0.33 16.01
CA LYS A 62 -12.55 -1.10 16.21
C LYS A 62 -12.25 -2.55 16.56
N SER A 63 -11.38 -3.19 15.79
CA SER A 63 -11.09 -4.59 16.00
C SER A 63 -9.96 -4.83 16.99
N GLY A 64 -9.10 -3.83 17.19
CA GLY A 64 -7.93 -3.99 18.04
C GLY A 64 -6.74 -4.57 17.33
N SER A 65 -6.86 -4.92 16.06
CA SER A 65 -5.73 -5.44 15.30
C SER A 65 -4.68 -4.36 15.10
N TYR A 66 -3.43 -4.76 15.00
CA TYR A 66 -2.35 -3.79 14.80
C TYR A 66 -1.11 -4.51 14.28
N GLY A 67 -0.16 -3.73 13.80
CA GLY A 67 1.10 -4.29 13.37
C GLY A 67 1.72 -3.50 12.23
N GLY A 68 2.51 -4.19 11.43
CA GLY A 68 3.17 -3.62 10.28
C GLY A 68 2.55 -4.09 8.99
N ILE A 69 3.34 -4.05 7.90
CA ILE A 69 2.82 -4.36 6.58
C ILE A 69 2.42 -5.84 6.47
N TYR A 70 3.16 -6.73 7.11
CA TYR A 70 2.81 -8.15 7.04
C TYR A 70 1.52 -8.43 7.78
N ASP A 71 1.28 -7.74 8.89
CA ASP A 71 0.04 -7.91 9.64
C ASP A 71 -1.13 -7.39 8.83
N LEU A 72 -0.92 -6.30 8.10
CA LEU A 72 -1.96 -5.78 7.22
C LEU A 72 -2.24 -6.76 6.08
N ALA A 73 -1.18 -7.32 5.50
CA ALA A 73 -1.37 -8.31 4.44
C ALA A 73 -2.12 -9.53 4.96
N TYR A 74 -1.88 -9.91 6.20
CA TYR A 74 -2.63 -11.00 6.81
C TYR A 74 -4.12 -10.65 6.87
N GLU A 75 -4.44 -9.44 7.27
CA GLU A 75 -5.85 -9.03 7.34
C GLU A 75 -6.49 -9.07 5.96
N MET A 76 -5.72 -8.74 4.92
CA MET A 76 -6.25 -8.73 3.57
C MET A 76 -6.43 -10.13 3.00
N THR A 77 -5.52 -11.05 3.32
CA THR A 77 -5.51 -12.36 2.67
C THR A 77 -5.96 -13.51 3.56
N GLY A 78 -5.85 -13.34 4.87
CA GLY A 78 -6.11 -14.43 5.80
C GLY A 78 -4.99 -15.45 5.87
N SER A 79 -3.87 -15.20 5.23
CA SER A 79 -2.77 -16.17 5.17
C SER A 79 -1.70 -15.83 6.20
N CYS A 80 -1.16 -16.86 6.85
CA CYS A 80 -0.02 -16.69 7.76
C CYS A 80 1.27 -17.16 7.10
N ASN A 81 1.21 -17.53 5.83
CA ASN A 81 2.38 -18.04 5.14
C ASN A 81 3.21 -16.88 4.62
N MET A 82 4.45 -16.76 5.09
CA MET A 82 5.28 -15.62 4.74
C MET A 82 5.53 -15.51 3.24
N SER A 83 5.67 -16.64 2.57
CA SER A 83 5.87 -16.63 1.13
C SER A 83 4.67 -16.03 0.42
N GLU A 84 3.48 -16.43 0.85
CA GLU A 84 2.25 -15.88 0.26
C GLU A 84 2.09 -14.41 0.57
N LEU A 85 2.43 -14.01 1.78
CA LEU A 85 2.33 -12.60 2.16
C LEU A 85 3.29 -11.75 1.34
N ASN A 86 4.53 -12.25 1.17
CA ASN A 86 5.50 -11.54 0.35
C ASN A 86 5.00 -11.39 -1.08
N GLN A 87 4.44 -12.47 -1.64
CA GLN A 87 3.95 -12.42 -3.00
C GLN A 87 2.78 -11.47 -3.15
N TYR A 88 1.90 -11.47 -2.17
CA TYR A 88 0.75 -10.57 -2.21
C TYR A 88 1.20 -9.12 -2.19
N ILE A 89 2.09 -8.76 -1.25
CA ILE A 89 2.54 -7.39 -1.12
C ILE A 89 3.31 -6.97 -2.37
N ALA A 90 4.21 -7.81 -2.83
CA ALA A 90 5.00 -7.48 -4.01
C ALA A 90 4.12 -7.34 -5.24
N GLY A 91 3.11 -8.18 -5.36
CA GLY A 91 2.19 -8.12 -6.48
C GLY A 91 1.38 -6.84 -6.49
N GLU A 92 0.86 -6.44 -5.34
CA GLU A 92 0.08 -5.21 -5.24
C GLU A 92 0.94 -4.00 -5.55
N MET A 93 2.14 -3.95 -4.99
CA MET A 93 3.03 -2.81 -5.24
C MET A 93 3.48 -2.76 -6.69
N SER A 94 3.74 -3.91 -7.29
CA SER A 94 4.17 -3.94 -8.67
C SER A 94 3.06 -3.47 -9.60
N ALA A 95 1.84 -3.91 -9.36
CA ALA A 95 0.71 -3.48 -10.18
C ALA A 95 0.47 -1.99 -10.03
N PHE A 96 0.60 -1.47 -8.82
CA PHE A 96 0.41 -0.05 -8.55
C PHE A 96 1.47 0.77 -9.29
N LYS A 97 2.74 0.36 -9.22
CA LYS A 97 3.80 1.09 -9.89
C LYS A 97 3.64 1.06 -11.40
N LYS A 98 3.20 -0.05 -11.94
CA LYS A 98 2.97 -0.14 -13.38
C LYS A 98 1.85 0.79 -13.81
N ALA A 99 0.81 0.88 -13.02
CA ALA A 99 -0.30 1.78 -13.34
C ALA A 99 0.16 3.23 -13.29
N GLU A 100 0.99 3.59 -12.33
CA GLU A 100 1.52 4.93 -12.24
C GLU A 100 2.34 5.30 -13.46
N VAL A 101 3.21 4.38 -13.87
CA VAL A 101 4.07 4.64 -15.01
C VAL A 101 3.23 4.80 -16.28
N ARG A 102 2.23 3.95 -16.43
CA ARG A 102 1.37 4.05 -17.61
C ARG A 102 0.64 5.38 -17.68
N LEU A 103 0.13 5.85 -16.55
CA LEU A 103 -0.56 7.14 -16.53
C LEU A 103 0.37 8.27 -16.88
N GLU A 104 1.60 8.23 -16.36
CA GLU A 104 2.57 9.26 -16.68
C GLU A 104 2.87 9.29 -18.16
N GLN A 105 3.02 8.12 -18.76
CA GLN A 105 3.31 8.05 -20.17
C GLN A 105 2.14 8.58 -21.01
N GLU A 106 0.94 8.28 -20.59
CA GLU A 106 -0.22 8.76 -21.31
C GLU A 106 -0.38 10.27 -21.22
N GLN A 107 0.04 10.85 -20.12
CA GLN A 107 -0.07 12.27 -19.94
C GLN A 107 1.02 13.05 -20.64
N GLN A 108 2.10 12.40 -21.03
CA GLN A 108 3.13 13.10 -21.74
C GLN A 108 2.66 13.44 -23.11
N PRO A 109 2.94 14.60 -23.51
CA PRO A 109 2.54 14.96 -24.82
C PRO A 109 3.28 14.14 -25.77
N LYS A 110 2.87 13.76 -26.55
CA LYS A 110 3.42 13.02 -27.29
C LYS A 110 4.10 13.55 -27.98
N ARG A 111 4.64 14.04 -27.81
CA ARG A 111 5.25 14.45 -28.14
C ARG A 111 5.31 14.30 -29.09
N GLY A 112 5.06 14.53 -29.50
CA GLY A 112 5.15 14.37 -30.29
C GLY A 112 5.06 13.75 -30.68
N MET A 113 4.94 13.59 -30.77
CA MET A 113 4.99 12.97 -31.06
C MET A 113 4.93 12.70 -31.76
N ARG A 114 4.99 12.54 -31.89
CA ARG A 114 5.12 12.24 -32.34
C ARG A 114 5.05 12.32 -33.09
N LEU A 115 4.98 12.50 -33.19
CA LEU A 115 5.06 12.58 -33.70
C LEU A 115 5.21 12.62 -34.19
#